data_321d391c4c09c90055a955fe7a6712e1
#
_entry.id   321d391c4c09c90055a955fe7a6712e1
#
_cell.length_a   1.000
_cell.length_b   1.000
_cell.length_c   1.000
_cell.angle_alpha   90.00
_cell.angle_beta   90.00
_cell.angle_gamma   90.00
#
_symmetry.space_group_name_H-M   'P 1'
#
loop_
_entity.id
_entity.type
_entity.pdbx_description
1 polymer ?
#
loop_
_entity_poly.entity_id
_entity_poly.type
_entity_poly.pdbx_seq_one_letter_code
_entity_poly.pdbx_strand_id
1 'polypeptide(L)'
;CLTPKDYNRVGSIGVPFPDTYYKIVKPGTTQELDANLEGEICVSGPSVMLEYVDNPEETHNTLRRHEDGRIWLHTGDLGKMDEDGFVYFSQRIKRMIITSGYNVYPGQLENIIDGHEKVLLSCVIGVKDPYKMQKVKAFVVLRPGYEPSEAVKQEILDYCRQHIAKYAMPYDIEFRSELPKTLVGKVAYRVLEEEEAERQALEDAKNS
;
A
#
# COMPACT_ATOMS: atom_id res chain seq x y z
N CYS A 1 -2.02 11.16 -15.15
CA CYS A 1 -0.65 11.58 -15.53
C CYS A 1 -0.37 11.33 -17.00
N LEU A 2 0.50 12.14 -17.55
CA LEU A 2 1.03 12.01 -18.92
C LEU A 2 2.48 11.55 -18.86
N THR A 3 2.87 10.67 -19.78
CA THR A 3 4.26 10.44 -20.12
C THR A 3 4.55 11.20 -21.40
N PRO A 4 5.30 12.31 -21.36
CA PRO A 4 5.61 13.07 -22.57
C PRO A 4 6.39 12.21 -23.56
N LYS A 5 6.09 12.38 -24.86
CA LYS A 5 6.81 11.67 -25.92
C LYS A 5 8.31 12.01 -25.84
N ASP A 6 9.14 11.00 -25.94
CA ASP A 6 10.61 11.09 -25.88
C ASP A 6 11.19 11.60 -24.55
N TYR A 7 10.35 11.69 -23.50
CA TYR A 7 10.74 12.16 -22.16
C TYR A 7 10.18 11.26 -21.06
N ASN A 8 10.42 9.94 -21.20
CA ASN A 8 9.95 8.94 -20.23
C ASN A 8 10.98 8.80 -19.10
N ARG A 9 10.49 8.80 -17.84
CA ARG A 9 11.30 8.48 -16.66
C ARG A 9 10.80 7.17 -16.06
N VAL A 10 11.67 6.17 -16.09
CA VAL A 10 11.39 4.84 -15.56
C VAL A 10 11.03 4.95 -14.07
N GLY A 11 9.96 4.28 -13.66
CA GLY A 11 9.45 4.28 -12.29
C GLY A 11 8.53 5.46 -11.96
N SER A 12 8.43 6.49 -12.81
CA SER A 12 7.47 7.57 -12.62
C SER A 12 6.11 7.22 -13.22
N ILE A 13 5.05 7.78 -12.66
CA ILE A 13 3.70 7.76 -13.25
C ILE A 13 3.48 8.91 -14.24
N GLY A 14 4.51 9.70 -14.53
CA GLY A 14 4.49 10.83 -15.46
C GLY A 14 4.25 12.17 -14.77
N VAL A 15 3.85 13.16 -15.58
CA VAL A 15 3.51 14.53 -15.15
C VAL A 15 1.99 14.74 -15.14
N PRO A 16 1.45 15.75 -14.46
CA PRO A 16 0.03 16.09 -14.48
C PRO A 16 -0.50 16.34 -15.90
N PHE A 17 -1.79 16.08 -16.12
CA PHE A 17 -2.51 16.56 -17.32
C PHE A 17 -2.60 18.10 -17.32
N PRO A 18 -2.82 18.74 -18.47
CA PRO A 18 -3.18 20.15 -18.52
C PRO A 18 -4.35 20.47 -17.56
N ASP A 19 -4.30 21.62 -16.91
CA ASP A 19 -5.26 22.09 -15.91
C ASP A 19 -5.40 21.22 -14.65
N THR A 20 -4.52 20.23 -14.49
CA THR A 20 -4.40 19.40 -13.30
C THR A 20 -3.11 19.72 -12.57
N TYR A 21 -3.20 19.89 -11.26
CA TYR A 21 -2.06 20.25 -10.41
C TYR A 21 -1.80 19.13 -9.44
N TYR A 22 -0.54 18.80 -9.23
CA TYR A 22 -0.08 17.87 -8.20
C TYR A 22 0.82 18.58 -7.22
N LYS A 23 0.76 18.16 -5.98
CA LYS A 23 1.76 18.50 -4.97
C LYS A 23 1.91 17.36 -3.97
N ILE A 24 3.03 17.36 -3.30
CA ILE A 24 3.34 16.41 -2.25
C ILE A 24 3.21 17.15 -0.92
N VAL A 25 2.43 16.60 -0.01
CA VAL A 25 2.24 17.20 1.32
C VAL A 25 2.65 16.23 2.43
N LYS A 26 3.00 16.76 3.58
CA LYS A 26 3.21 15.95 4.78
C LYS A 26 1.93 15.21 5.13
N PRO A 27 1.95 13.87 5.25
CA PRO A 27 0.76 13.06 5.52
C PRO A 27 -0.06 13.57 6.69
N GLY A 28 -1.38 13.63 6.51
CA GLY A 28 -2.32 14.12 7.51
C GLY A 28 -2.39 15.66 7.64
N THR A 29 -1.61 16.41 6.86
CA THR A 29 -1.58 17.87 6.88
C THR A 29 -1.80 18.48 5.50
N THR A 30 -1.83 19.80 5.40
CA THR A 30 -1.84 20.53 4.12
C THR A 30 -0.47 21.15 3.79
N GLN A 31 0.56 20.86 4.61
CA GLN A 31 1.90 21.41 4.46
C GLN A 31 2.59 20.77 3.23
N GLU A 32 2.88 21.58 2.24
CA GLU A 32 3.63 21.17 1.05
C GLU A 32 5.08 20.84 1.40
N LEU A 33 5.62 19.82 0.76
CA LEU A 33 7.00 19.37 0.88
C LEU A 33 7.82 19.77 -0.34
N ASP A 34 9.12 19.95 -0.14
CA ASP A 34 10.06 20.21 -1.21
C ASP A 34 10.19 19.02 -2.18
N ALA A 35 10.70 19.30 -3.38
CA ALA A 35 10.94 18.28 -4.39
C ALA A 35 11.80 17.12 -3.85
N ASN A 36 11.52 15.91 -4.34
CA ASN A 36 12.17 14.66 -3.95
C ASN A 36 11.89 14.15 -2.53
N LEU A 37 11.14 14.91 -1.69
CA LEU A 37 10.68 14.39 -0.40
C LEU A 37 9.42 13.54 -0.58
N GLU A 38 9.33 12.45 0.20
CA GLU A 38 8.17 11.57 0.20
C GLU A 38 7.05 12.13 1.10
N GLY A 39 5.83 12.16 0.56
CA GLY A 39 4.63 12.58 1.26
C GLY A 39 3.37 12.12 0.55
N GLU A 40 2.21 12.60 0.99
CA GLU A 40 0.94 12.29 0.35
C GLU A 40 0.79 13.06 -0.96
N ILE A 41 0.43 12.33 -2.03
CA ILE A 41 0.13 12.92 -3.34
C ILE A 41 -1.23 13.60 -3.25
N CYS A 42 -1.29 14.90 -3.48
CA CYS A 42 -2.52 15.66 -3.60
C CYS A 42 -2.76 16.14 -5.03
N VAL A 43 -4.02 16.13 -5.44
CA VAL A 43 -4.45 16.49 -6.79
C VAL A 43 -5.51 17.57 -6.75
N SER A 44 -5.41 18.57 -7.62
CA SER A 44 -6.43 19.60 -7.84
C SER A 44 -6.64 19.79 -9.34
N GLY A 45 -7.89 19.92 -9.77
CA GLY A 45 -8.23 20.14 -11.18
C GLY A 45 -9.64 19.74 -11.51
N PRO A 46 -10.06 19.95 -12.78
CA PRO A 46 -11.44 19.75 -13.20
C PRO A 46 -11.92 18.29 -13.18
N SER A 47 -11.01 17.32 -13.11
CA SER A 47 -11.35 15.90 -13.00
C SER A 47 -11.51 15.41 -11.57
N VAL A 48 -11.26 16.26 -10.56
CA VAL A 48 -11.47 15.91 -9.17
C VAL A 48 -12.97 15.89 -8.89
N MET A 49 -13.42 14.85 -8.18
CA MET A 49 -14.83 14.70 -7.78
C MET A 49 -15.31 15.89 -6.94
N LEU A 50 -16.60 16.12 -6.93
CA LEU A 50 -17.24 17.17 -6.11
C LEU A 50 -17.41 16.70 -4.66
N GLU A 51 -17.85 15.45 -4.46
CA GLU A 51 -18.12 14.86 -3.15
C GLU A 51 -18.27 13.34 -3.23
N TYR A 52 -18.27 12.67 -2.09
CA TYR A 52 -18.82 11.33 -1.92
C TYR A 52 -20.32 11.43 -1.63
N VAL A 53 -21.15 10.81 -2.45
CA VAL A 53 -22.62 10.83 -2.28
C VAL A 53 -23.00 10.26 -0.91
N ASP A 54 -23.84 10.98 -0.19
CA ASP A 54 -24.32 10.62 1.16
C ASP A 54 -23.22 10.37 2.22
N ASN A 55 -21.99 10.84 1.97
CA ASN A 55 -20.88 10.69 2.91
C ASN A 55 -20.09 12.02 3.08
N PRO A 56 -20.65 13.00 3.80
CA PRO A 56 -19.98 14.30 3.99
C PRO A 56 -18.70 14.20 4.82
N GLU A 57 -18.61 13.23 5.73
CA GLU A 57 -17.41 13.03 6.55
C GLU A 57 -16.21 12.60 5.69
N GLU A 58 -16.37 11.58 4.84
CA GLU A 58 -15.30 11.15 3.94
C GLU A 58 -14.98 12.22 2.90
N THR A 59 -15.99 12.99 2.44
CA THR A 59 -15.79 14.15 1.57
C THR A 59 -14.87 15.18 2.23
N HIS A 60 -15.15 15.56 3.47
CA HIS A 60 -14.33 16.51 4.22
C HIS A 60 -12.91 15.99 4.49
N ASN A 61 -12.78 14.70 4.79
CA ASN A 61 -11.48 14.06 5.03
C ASN A 61 -10.62 13.99 3.77
N THR A 62 -11.24 13.87 2.61
CA THR A 62 -10.57 13.64 1.33
C THR A 62 -10.37 14.94 0.54
N LEU A 63 -11.35 15.85 0.52
CA LEU A 63 -11.29 17.12 -0.18
C LEU A 63 -11.01 18.25 0.81
N ARG A 64 -9.79 18.79 0.76
CA ARG A 64 -9.37 19.84 1.71
C ARG A 64 -8.99 21.12 1.00
N ARG A 65 -9.39 22.25 1.58
CA ARG A 65 -8.91 23.56 1.12
C ARG A 65 -7.52 23.80 1.70
N HIS A 66 -6.58 24.11 0.81
CA HIS A 66 -5.21 24.48 1.21
C HIS A 66 -5.02 26.00 1.23
N GLU A 67 -3.83 26.46 1.67
CA GLU A 67 -3.48 27.88 1.80
C GLU A 67 -3.53 28.65 0.48
N ASP A 68 -3.31 27.97 -0.66
CA ASP A 68 -3.44 28.52 -2.01
C ASP A 68 -4.91 28.78 -2.44
N GLY A 69 -5.87 28.50 -1.55
CA GLY A 69 -7.31 28.67 -1.78
C GLY A 69 -7.98 27.59 -2.63
N ARG A 70 -7.22 26.65 -3.19
CA ARG A 70 -7.75 25.54 -4.00
C ARG A 70 -8.24 24.40 -3.12
N ILE A 71 -9.18 23.62 -3.67
CA ILE A 71 -9.56 22.32 -3.11
C ILE A 71 -8.61 21.27 -3.67
N TRP A 72 -8.03 20.49 -2.78
CA TRP A 72 -7.14 19.41 -3.09
C TRP A 72 -7.71 18.08 -2.64
N LEU A 73 -7.68 17.11 -3.54
CA LEU A 73 -7.96 15.71 -3.26
C LEU A 73 -6.73 15.09 -2.60
N HIS A 74 -6.86 14.68 -1.35
CA HIS A 74 -5.92 13.83 -0.65
C HIS A 74 -6.11 12.40 -1.11
N THR A 75 -5.19 11.88 -1.94
CA THR A 75 -5.39 10.60 -2.62
C THR A 75 -5.25 9.40 -1.69
N GLY A 76 -4.60 9.59 -0.53
CA GLY A 76 -4.18 8.49 0.35
C GLY A 76 -3.03 7.66 -0.23
N ASP A 77 -2.40 8.14 -1.30
CA ASP A 77 -1.23 7.53 -1.91
C ASP A 77 0.02 8.32 -1.53
N LEU A 78 1.08 7.63 -1.10
CA LEU A 78 2.40 8.22 -0.87
C LEU A 78 3.21 8.21 -2.15
N GLY A 79 4.03 9.22 -2.27
CA GLY A 79 4.95 9.36 -3.38
C GLY A 79 5.81 10.60 -3.25
N LYS A 80 6.56 10.89 -4.28
CA LYS A 80 7.37 12.10 -4.39
C LYS A 80 7.24 12.70 -5.78
N MET A 81 7.55 13.96 -5.90
CA MET A 81 7.63 14.67 -7.18
C MET A 81 9.05 15.24 -7.32
N ASP A 82 9.66 15.06 -8.48
CA ASP A 82 10.97 15.65 -8.74
C ASP A 82 10.86 17.11 -9.20
N GLU A 83 12.00 17.77 -9.38
CA GLU A 83 12.10 19.17 -9.78
C GLU A 83 11.50 19.47 -11.17
N ASP A 84 11.38 18.44 -12.02
CA ASP A 84 10.78 18.55 -13.35
C ASP A 84 9.29 18.17 -13.36
N GLY A 85 8.71 17.89 -12.19
CA GLY A 85 7.30 17.61 -12.01
C GLY A 85 6.89 16.16 -12.29
N PHE A 86 7.83 15.22 -12.45
CA PHE A 86 7.51 13.82 -12.55
C PHE A 86 7.15 13.25 -11.18
N VAL A 87 6.03 12.56 -11.12
CA VAL A 87 5.51 11.95 -9.90
C VAL A 87 5.89 10.48 -9.84
N TYR A 88 6.35 10.04 -8.68
CA TYR A 88 6.72 8.67 -8.38
C TYR A 88 5.82 8.16 -7.26
N PHE A 89 4.99 7.18 -7.57
CA PHE A 89 4.14 6.52 -6.59
C PHE A 89 4.98 5.55 -5.74
N SER A 90 4.82 5.58 -4.44
CA SER A 90 5.45 4.64 -3.52
C SER A 90 4.44 3.59 -3.05
N GLN A 91 3.29 4.01 -2.47
CA GLN A 91 2.34 3.09 -1.84
C GLN A 91 1.09 3.79 -1.33
N ARG A 92 0.15 3.03 -0.73
CA ARG A 92 -1.05 3.55 -0.08
C ARG A 92 -0.88 3.74 1.41
N ILE A 93 -1.24 4.92 1.93
CA ILE A 93 -1.20 5.25 3.36
C ILE A 93 -2.07 4.27 4.16
N LYS A 94 -3.29 3.97 3.70
CA LYS A 94 -4.25 3.08 4.38
C LYS A 94 -3.78 1.61 4.49
N ARG A 95 -2.75 1.20 3.74
CA ARG A 95 -2.16 -0.14 3.80
C ARG A 95 -0.91 -0.23 4.67
N MET A 96 -0.42 0.90 5.17
CA MET A 96 0.79 0.93 5.98
C MET A 96 0.58 0.14 7.28
N ILE A 97 1.49 -0.78 7.55
CA ILE A 97 1.53 -1.58 8.77
C ILE A 97 2.46 -0.92 9.77
N ILE A 98 1.98 -0.68 10.98
CA ILE A 98 2.81 -0.12 12.05
C ILE A 98 3.23 -1.26 12.99
N THR A 99 4.50 -1.61 12.94
CA THR A 99 5.06 -2.67 13.79
C THR A 99 6.22 -2.17 14.62
N SER A 100 6.12 -2.25 15.93
CA SER A 100 7.16 -1.80 16.89
C SER A 100 7.64 -0.34 16.63
N GLY A 101 6.74 0.55 16.19
CA GLY A 101 7.05 1.94 15.87
C GLY A 101 7.64 2.17 14.47
N TYR A 102 7.82 1.12 13.67
CA TYR A 102 8.28 1.23 12.28
C TYR A 102 7.11 1.16 11.31
N ASN A 103 7.18 1.97 10.27
CA ASN A 103 6.26 1.89 9.14
C ASN A 103 6.74 0.81 8.17
N VAL A 104 5.91 -0.19 7.95
CA VAL A 104 6.15 -1.26 6.99
C VAL A 104 5.15 -1.13 5.84
N TYR A 105 5.63 -1.28 4.66
CA TYR A 105 4.91 -1.00 3.43
C TYR A 105 4.61 -2.29 2.66
N PRO A 106 3.36 -2.79 2.72
CA PRO A 106 2.98 -4.06 2.12
C PRO A 106 3.42 -4.24 0.69
N GLY A 107 3.23 -3.22 -0.16
CA GLY A 107 3.59 -3.31 -1.58
C GLY A 107 5.09 -3.54 -1.84
N GLN A 108 5.97 -3.02 -0.98
CA GLN A 108 7.41 -3.29 -1.09
C GLN A 108 7.71 -4.75 -0.74
N LEU A 109 7.07 -5.27 0.30
CA LEU A 109 7.23 -6.67 0.70
C LEU A 109 6.65 -7.61 -0.34
N GLU A 110 5.47 -7.29 -0.88
CA GLU A 110 4.83 -8.05 -1.96
C GLU A 110 5.76 -8.14 -3.18
N ASN A 111 6.35 -7.02 -3.61
CA ASN A 111 7.31 -7.02 -4.73
C ASN A 111 8.53 -7.91 -4.48
N ILE A 112 9.04 -7.94 -3.24
CA ILE A 112 10.16 -8.82 -2.86
C ILE A 112 9.71 -10.28 -2.86
N ILE A 113 8.59 -10.61 -2.22
CA ILE A 113 8.06 -11.97 -2.15
C ILE A 113 7.72 -12.52 -3.54
N ASP A 114 7.09 -11.70 -4.39
CA ASP A 114 6.73 -12.04 -5.78
C ASP A 114 7.98 -12.24 -6.67
N GLY A 115 9.14 -11.70 -6.27
CA GLY A 115 10.43 -11.95 -6.91
C GLY A 115 10.98 -13.37 -6.70
N HIS A 116 10.43 -14.13 -5.75
CA HIS A 116 10.85 -15.52 -5.53
C HIS A 116 10.32 -16.44 -6.63
N GLU A 117 11.17 -17.35 -7.14
CA GLU A 117 10.86 -18.19 -8.31
C GLU A 117 9.58 -19.03 -8.19
N LYS A 118 9.23 -19.46 -6.98
CA LYS A 118 8.06 -20.30 -6.68
C LYS A 118 6.77 -19.51 -6.45
N VAL A 119 6.86 -18.19 -6.29
CA VAL A 119 5.71 -17.33 -5.99
C VAL A 119 5.08 -16.79 -7.26
N LEU A 120 3.77 -16.93 -7.37
CA LEU A 120 2.98 -16.33 -8.44
C LEU A 120 2.52 -14.92 -8.04
N LEU A 121 2.00 -14.79 -6.82
CA LEU A 121 1.39 -13.57 -6.29
C LEU A 121 1.36 -13.63 -4.77
N SER A 122 1.60 -12.51 -4.12
CA SER A 122 1.44 -12.38 -2.68
C SER A 122 0.53 -11.20 -2.29
N CYS A 123 0.05 -11.25 -1.05
CA CYS A 123 -0.61 -10.13 -0.39
C CYS A 123 -0.14 -10.06 1.06
N VAL A 124 0.29 -8.90 1.49
CA VAL A 124 0.80 -8.66 2.84
C VAL A 124 -0.19 -7.81 3.61
N ILE A 125 -0.53 -8.23 4.83
CA ILE A 125 -1.39 -7.50 5.74
C ILE A 125 -0.76 -7.29 7.11
N GLY A 126 -1.29 -6.31 7.85
CA GLY A 126 -1.01 -6.11 9.26
C GLY A 126 -2.02 -6.85 10.13
N VAL A 127 -1.52 -7.70 11.02
CA VAL A 127 -2.33 -8.44 11.98
C VAL A 127 -2.14 -7.82 13.36
N LYS A 128 -3.21 -7.57 14.11
CA LYS A 128 -3.13 -6.99 15.47
C LYS A 128 -2.20 -7.80 16.36
N ASP A 129 -1.36 -7.11 17.11
CA ASP A 129 -0.46 -7.73 18.09
C ASP A 129 -0.38 -6.86 19.34
N PRO A 130 -0.58 -7.43 20.54
CA PRO A 130 -0.65 -6.66 21.79
C PRO A 130 0.67 -5.95 22.16
N TYR A 131 1.82 -6.41 21.63
CA TYR A 131 3.12 -5.86 21.97
C TYR A 131 3.69 -4.97 20.86
N LYS A 132 3.40 -5.30 19.59
CA LYS A 132 3.99 -4.63 18.41
C LYS A 132 3.02 -3.69 17.72
N MET A 133 1.81 -3.51 18.21
CA MET A 133 0.64 -2.93 17.55
C MET A 133 0.16 -3.82 16.40
N GLN A 134 1.01 -4.12 15.44
CA GLN A 134 0.75 -5.04 14.35
C GLN A 134 1.99 -5.91 14.09
N LYS A 135 1.75 -7.10 13.57
CA LYS A 135 2.76 -7.99 12.98
C LYS A 135 2.43 -8.25 11.52
N VAL A 136 3.44 -8.48 10.73
CA VAL A 136 3.32 -8.65 9.28
C VAL A 136 2.98 -10.10 8.95
N LYS A 137 1.91 -10.34 8.19
CA LYS A 137 1.54 -11.66 7.66
C LYS A 137 1.48 -11.61 6.14
N ALA A 138 1.99 -12.64 5.47
CA ALA A 138 1.92 -12.78 4.02
C ALA A 138 1.00 -13.93 3.61
N PHE A 139 0.14 -13.70 2.65
CA PHE A 139 -0.62 -14.72 1.93
C PHE A 139 0.04 -14.93 0.58
N VAL A 140 0.33 -16.17 0.22
CA VAL A 140 1.10 -16.50 -0.97
C VAL A 140 0.39 -17.53 -1.84
N VAL A 141 0.30 -17.24 -3.12
CA VAL A 141 -0.11 -18.19 -4.16
C VAL A 141 1.14 -18.67 -4.87
N LEU A 142 1.34 -19.97 -4.90
CA LEU A 142 2.48 -20.57 -5.59
C LEU A 142 2.23 -20.68 -7.12
N ARG A 143 3.30 -20.68 -7.86
CA ARG A 143 3.25 -20.97 -9.31
C ARG A 143 2.82 -22.41 -9.55
N PRO A 144 2.19 -22.72 -10.70
CA PRO A 144 1.89 -24.08 -11.09
C PRO A 144 3.15 -24.97 -11.03
N GLY A 145 2.98 -26.18 -10.48
CA GLY A 145 4.07 -27.15 -10.32
C GLY A 145 4.76 -27.13 -8.95
N TYR A 146 4.40 -26.20 -8.08
CA TYR A 146 4.86 -26.17 -6.69
C TYR A 146 3.70 -26.42 -5.73
N GLU A 147 3.96 -27.24 -4.70
CA GLU A 147 2.97 -27.57 -3.68
C GLU A 147 3.31 -26.90 -2.34
N PRO A 148 2.28 -26.47 -1.60
CA PRO A 148 2.44 -25.92 -0.26
C PRO A 148 3.13 -26.91 0.69
N SER A 149 4.21 -26.49 1.30
CA SER A 149 4.90 -27.29 2.34
C SER A 149 5.68 -26.38 3.27
N GLU A 150 6.03 -26.90 4.45
CA GLU A 150 6.85 -26.16 5.41
C GLU A 150 8.25 -25.87 4.84
N ALA A 151 8.79 -26.78 4.01
CA ALA A 151 10.06 -26.56 3.30
C ALA A 151 10.01 -25.35 2.35
N VAL A 152 8.95 -25.26 1.53
CA VAL A 152 8.75 -24.11 0.62
C VAL A 152 8.50 -22.81 1.40
N LYS A 153 7.76 -22.88 2.50
CA LYS A 153 7.54 -21.73 3.39
C LYS A 153 8.86 -21.21 3.95
N GLN A 154 9.70 -22.11 4.48
CA GLN A 154 11.00 -21.75 5.02
C GLN A 154 11.93 -21.17 3.95
N GLU A 155 11.93 -21.72 2.75
CA GLU A 155 12.71 -21.21 1.62
C GLU A 155 12.32 -19.78 1.24
N ILE A 156 11.02 -19.49 1.17
CA ILE A 156 10.52 -18.11 0.90
C ILE A 156 10.91 -17.17 2.06
N LEU A 157 10.80 -17.61 3.31
CA LEU A 157 11.23 -16.82 4.46
C LEU A 157 12.73 -16.56 4.45
N ASP A 158 13.55 -17.54 4.05
CA ASP A 158 15.00 -17.37 3.95
C ASP A 158 15.39 -16.40 2.83
N TYR A 159 14.69 -16.44 1.71
CA TYR A 159 14.79 -15.44 0.66
C TYR A 159 14.41 -14.04 1.16
N CYS A 160 13.30 -13.93 1.88
CA CYS A 160 12.88 -12.66 2.47
C CYS A 160 13.92 -12.09 3.45
N ARG A 161 14.58 -12.92 4.25
CA ARG A 161 15.64 -12.48 5.20
C ARG A 161 16.83 -11.81 4.52
N GLN A 162 17.08 -12.11 3.26
CA GLN A 162 18.17 -11.49 2.50
C GLN A 162 17.79 -10.11 1.94
N HIS A 163 16.49 -9.80 1.83
CA HIS A 163 15.99 -8.61 1.14
C HIS A 163 15.12 -7.70 2.01
N ILE A 164 14.63 -8.21 3.14
CA ILE A 164 13.69 -7.50 4.03
C ILE A 164 14.35 -7.24 5.37
N ALA A 165 14.22 -6.03 5.88
CA ALA A 165 14.70 -5.66 7.20
C ALA A 165 13.99 -6.49 8.29
N LYS A 166 14.71 -6.86 9.36
CA LYS A 166 14.22 -7.74 10.42
C LYS A 166 12.87 -7.32 11.03
N TYR A 167 12.64 -6.03 11.20
CA TYR A 167 11.39 -5.52 11.77
C TYR A 167 10.18 -5.69 10.83
N ALA A 168 10.41 -5.76 9.51
CA ALA A 168 9.39 -5.87 8.48
C ALA A 168 9.14 -7.31 8.01
N MET A 169 9.90 -8.27 8.54
CA MET A 169 9.78 -9.69 8.17
C MET A 169 8.37 -10.21 8.48
N PRO A 170 7.74 -10.94 7.55
CA PRO A 170 6.55 -11.71 7.86
C PRO A 170 6.79 -12.68 9.00
N TYR A 171 5.92 -12.66 10.02
CA TYR A 171 5.98 -13.63 11.10
C TYR A 171 5.45 -14.99 10.65
N ASP A 172 4.59 -14.97 9.64
CA ASP A 172 3.96 -16.14 9.05
C ASP A 172 3.70 -15.96 7.56
N ILE A 173 3.75 -17.06 6.81
CA ILE A 173 3.31 -17.17 5.42
C ILE A 173 2.19 -18.22 5.38
N GLU A 174 1.04 -17.83 4.85
CA GLU A 174 -0.09 -18.70 4.60
C GLU A 174 -0.26 -18.93 3.09
N PHE A 175 -0.24 -20.18 2.68
CA PHE A 175 -0.48 -20.52 1.27
C PHE A 175 -1.97 -20.54 0.97
N ARG A 176 -2.34 -19.99 -0.18
CA ARG A 176 -3.69 -19.98 -0.73
C ARG A 176 -3.67 -20.47 -2.17
N SER A 177 -4.73 -21.13 -2.61
CA SER A 177 -4.91 -21.48 -4.02
C SER A 177 -5.17 -20.25 -4.89
N GLU A 178 -5.84 -19.24 -4.30
CA GLU A 178 -6.10 -17.94 -4.91
C GLU A 178 -6.25 -16.86 -3.81
N LEU A 179 -6.05 -15.61 -4.19
CA LEU A 179 -6.35 -14.46 -3.33
C LEU A 179 -7.72 -13.87 -3.68
N PRO A 180 -8.47 -13.37 -2.67
CA PRO A 180 -9.75 -12.70 -2.92
C PRO A 180 -9.54 -11.48 -3.80
N LYS A 181 -10.48 -11.25 -4.72
CA LYS A 181 -10.41 -10.15 -5.69
C LYS A 181 -11.61 -9.22 -5.57
N THR A 182 -11.37 -7.95 -5.79
CA THR A 182 -12.45 -6.96 -5.99
C THR A 182 -13.14 -7.19 -7.33
N LEU A 183 -14.30 -6.55 -7.53
CA LEU A 183 -15.06 -6.60 -8.80
C LEU A 183 -14.22 -6.15 -10.02
N VAL A 184 -13.19 -5.34 -9.80
CA VAL A 184 -12.26 -4.86 -10.84
C VAL A 184 -10.98 -5.70 -10.94
N GLY A 185 -10.94 -6.89 -10.32
CA GLY A 185 -9.84 -7.85 -10.42
C GLY A 185 -8.60 -7.57 -9.56
N LYS A 186 -8.62 -6.54 -8.71
CA LYS A 186 -7.52 -6.27 -7.77
C LYS A 186 -7.63 -7.15 -6.52
N VAL A 187 -6.50 -7.50 -5.91
CA VAL A 187 -6.51 -8.24 -4.63
C VAL A 187 -7.28 -7.45 -3.56
N ALA A 188 -8.27 -8.10 -2.97
CA ALA A 188 -9.12 -7.54 -1.92
C ALA A 188 -8.50 -7.78 -0.53
N TYR A 189 -7.39 -7.10 -0.22
CA TYR A 189 -6.62 -7.28 1.02
C TYR A 189 -7.48 -7.12 2.29
N ARG A 190 -8.53 -6.29 2.25
CA ARG A 190 -9.44 -6.10 3.39
C ARG A 190 -10.17 -7.39 3.78
N VAL A 191 -10.52 -8.22 2.80
CA VAL A 191 -11.13 -9.53 3.07
C VAL A 191 -10.18 -10.42 3.87
N LEU A 192 -8.87 -10.39 3.53
CA LEU A 192 -7.85 -11.12 4.28
C LEU A 192 -7.64 -10.56 5.70
N GLU A 193 -7.73 -9.23 5.86
CA GLU A 193 -7.68 -8.59 7.19
C GLU A 193 -8.89 -8.98 8.05
N GLU A 194 -10.09 -9.02 7.48
CA GLU A 194 -11.33 -9.44 8.14
C GLU A 194 -11.27 -10.92 8.55
N GLU A 195 -10.89 -11.82 7.62
CA GLU A 195 -10.70 -13.26 7.90
C GLU A 195 -9.71 -13.49 9.05
N GLU A 196 -8.60 -12.75 9.07
CA GLU A 196 -7.60 -12.90 10.11
C GLU A 196 -8.05 -12.34 11.46
N ALA A 197 -8.79 -11.23 11.45
CA ALA A 197 -9.38 -10.65 12.66
C ALA A 197 -10.42 -11.61 13.30
N GLU A 198 -11.27 -12.24 12.48
CA GLU A 198 -12.21 -13.24 12.93
C GLU A 198 -11.51 -14.47 13.51
N ARG A 199 -10.43 -14.94 12.87
CA ARG A 199 -9.64 -16.07 13.37
C ARG A 199 -9.04 -15.77 14.74
N GLN A 200 -8.44 -14.58 14.91
CA GLN A 200 -7.89 -14.15 16.19
C GLN A 200 -8.97 -14.08 17.27
N ALA A 201 -10.13 -13.51 16.97
CA ALA A 201 -11.23 -13.41 17.93
C ALA A 201 -11.72 -14.80 18.39
N LEU A 202 -11.76 -15.79 17.50
CA LEU A 202 -12.13 -17.17 17.82
C LEU A 202 -11.06 -17.87 18.68
N GLU A 203 -9.78 -17.60 18.46
CA GLU A 203 -8.67 -18.13 19.27
C GLU A 203 -8.68 -17.53 20.67
N ASP A 204 -8.87 -16.22 20.79
CA ASP A 204 -8.97 -15.52 22.09
C ASP A 204 -10.16 -16.03 22.91
N ALA A 205 -11.31 -16.27 22.27
CA ALA A 205 -12.50 -16.83 22.93
C ALA A 205 -12.32 -18.27 23.43
N LYS A 206 -11.40 -19.06 22.84
CA LYS A 206 -11.09 -20.42 23.27
C LYS A 206 -10.08 -20.46 24.42
N ASN A 207 -9.30 -19.39 24.59
CA ASN A 207 -8.24 -19.29 25.59
C ASN A 207 -8.66 -18.48 26.83
N SER A 208 -9.90 -17.97 26.85
CA SER A 208 -10.55 -17.28 27.99
C SER A 208 -11.50 -18.20 28.75
#